data_515c6c52bb340c94b7d2d10f80aac71d
#
_entry.id   515c6c52bb340c94b7d2d10f80aac71d
#
_cell.length_a   1.000
_cell.length_b   1.000
_cell.length_c   1.000
_cell.angle_alpha   90.00
_cell.angle_beta   90.00
_cell.angle_gamma   90.00
#
_symmetry.space_group_name_H-M   'P 1'
#
loop_
_entity.id
_entity.type
_entity.pdbx_description
1 polymer ?
#
loop_
_entity_poly.entity_id
_entity_poly.type
_entity_poly.pdbx_seq_one_letter_code
_entity_poly.pdbx_strand_id
1 'polypeptide(L)'
;TLGNNVESRADFEYRRKNSVAKNGTGTPQAIYAEVFALADVLDVYVKDNPTGSAVNTGSTNYPIAAHSIYVAVVGGSDADVAAAIWRKKDVGCDYNGNTSVTVTDESGYSYPQPSYSIKFQRPASLAVKFAVRIVNDPSLPSNIVTLVKNAIIARFNGADGTTRERIGATILASRYYGAVVSVASNVSLLDVLIGTSSPTLTQINVGIDQRPTVSAADITVTLV
;
A
#
# COMPACT_ATOMS: atom_id res chain seq x y z
N THR A 1 26.50 -1.04 -7.11
CA THR A 1 25.06 -1.19 -6.89
C THR A 1 24.47 0.19 -6.72
N LEU A 2 23.58 0.58 -7.64
CA LEU A 2 22.75 1.76 -7.48
C LEU A 2 21.90 1.56 -6.22
N GLY A 3 21.96 2.51 -5.26
CA GLY A 3 21.12 2.47 -4.08
C GLY A 3 19.64 2.57 -4.44
N ASN A 4 18.78 1.98 -3.63
CA ASN A 4 17.35 2.18 -3.73
C ASN A 4 17.02 3.69 -3.60
N ASN A 5 15.91 4.12 -4.22
CA ASN A 5 15.40 5.47 -4.04
C ASN A 5 15.39 5.84 -2.55
N VAL A 6 15.80 7.05 -2.25
CA VAL A 6 15.84 7.56 -0.88
C VAL A 6 14.45 7.45 -0.26
N GLU A 7 14.32 6.62 0.76
CA GLU A 7 13.09 6.46 1.53
C GLU A 7 12.77 7.77 2.26
N SER A 8 11.50 8.18 2.29
CA SER A 8 11.11 9.36 3.06
C SER A 8 11.31 9.11 4.56
N ARG A 9 11.55 10.18 5.35
CA ARG A 9 11.66 10.06 6.81
C ARG A 9 10.40 9.44 7.42
N ALA A 10 9.22 9.76 6.92
CA ALA A 10 7.96 9.23 7.39
C ALA A 10 7.82 7.73 7.10
N ASP A 11 8.23 7.27 5.91
CA ASP A 11 8.23 5.85 5.57
C ASP A 11 9.32 5.09 6.34
N PHE A 12 10.49 5.69 6.56
CA PHE A 12 11.53 5.14 7.42
C PHE A 12 11.03 4.91 8.85
N GLU A 13 10.40 5.91 9.47
CA GLU A 13 9.85 5.78 10.82
C GLU A 13 8.71 4.76 10.87
N TYR A 14 7.87 4.71 9.85
CA TYR A 14 6.84 3.70 9.72
C TYR A 14 7.46 2.28 9.65
N ARG A 15 8.47 2.08 8.80
CA ARG A 15 9.21 0.82 8.69
C ARG A 15 9.90 0.46 10.00
N ARG A 16 10.61 1.40 10.62
CA ARG A 16 11.29 1.20 11.90
C ARG A 16 10.32 0.73 12.99
N LYS A 17 9.17 1.40 13.13
CA LYS A 17 8.13 1.03 14.10
C LYS A 17 7.63 -0.41 13.90
N ASN A 18 7.49 -0.84 12.66
CA ASN A 18 6.96 -2.16 12.33
C ASN A 18 8.05 -3.25 12.21
N SER A 19 9.34 -2.89 12.18
CA SER A 19 10.46 -3.84 12.07
C SER A 19 10.93 -4.42 13.40
N VAL A 20 10.46 -3.90 14.53
CA VAL A 20 10.87 -4.34 15.89
C VAL A 20 10.54 -5.82 16.11
N ALA A 21 9.50 -6.34 15.46
CA ALA A 21 9.09 -7.74 15.57
C ALA A 21 9.88 -8.70 14.65
N LYS A 22 10.91 -8.25 13.93
CA LYS A 22 11.64 -9.08 12.95
C LYS A 22 12.22 -10.37 13.54
N ASN A 23 12.63 -10.36 14.78
CA ASN A 23 13.17 -11.55 15.46
C ASN A 23 12.09 -12.50 16.01
N GLY A 24 10.83 -12.07 16.02
CA GLY A 24 9.70 -12.91 16.41
C GLY A 24 9.30 -13.90 15.32
N THR A 25 8.49 -14.89 15.71
CA THR A 25 7.80 -15.83 14.81
C THR A 25 6.34 -15.93 15.24
N GLY A 26 5.45 -16.41 14.37
CA GLY A 26 4.07 -16.71 14.70
C GLY A 26 3.16 -15.49 14.90
N THR A 27 3.60 -14.29 14.60
CA THR A 27 2.77 -13.10 14.73
C THR A 27 2.62 -12.36 13.41
N PRO A 28 1.47 -11.69 13.15
CA PRO A 28 1.30 -10.85 11.96
C PRO A 28 2.41 -9.80 11.82
N GLN A 29 2.88 -9.23 12.93
CA GLN A 29 3.95 -8.24 12.95
C GLN A 29 5.31 -8.83 12.53
N ALA A 30 5.62 -10.08 12.92
CA ALA A 30 6.85 -10.75 12.51
C ALA A 30 6.86 -11.03 11.00
N ILE A 31 5.72 -11.48 10.46
CA ILE A 31 5.55 -11.70 9.01
C ILE A 31 5.66 -10.36 8.26
N TYR A 32 4.95 -9.33 8.74
CA TYR A 32 5.05 -7.99 8.17
C TYR A 32 6.50 -7.51 8.09
N ALA A 33 7.24 -7.59 9.19
CA ALA A 33 8.62 -7.11 9.29
C ALA A 33 9.57 -7.88 8.36
N GLU A 34 9.42 -9.20 8.24
CA GLU A 34 10.23 -10.03 7.36
C GLU A 34 9.95 -9.75 5.89
N VAL A 35 8.68 -9.70 5.49
CA VAL A 35 8.27 -9.44 4.11
C VAL A 35 8.62 -8.01 3.69
N PHE A 36 8.39 -7.02 4.56
CA PHE A 36 8.68 -5.62 4.25
C PHE A 36 10.19 -5.33 4.13
N ALA A 37 11.04 -6.18 4.71
CA ALA A 37 12.50 -6.06 4.61
C ALA A 37 13.08 -6.60 3.29
N LEU A 38 12.27 -7.27 2.47
CA LEU A 38 12.70 -7.79 1.17
C LEU A 38 12.96 -6.65 0.17
N ALA A 39 13.85 -6.91 -0.78
CA ALA A 39 14.13 -5.96 -1.86
C ALA A 39 12.87 -5.71 -2.70
N ASP A 40 12.69 -4.46 -3.12
CA ASP A 40 11.61 -4.00 -4.00
C ASP A 40 10.18 -4.18 -3.45
N VAL A 41 10.01 -4.54 -2.19
CA VAL A 41 8.72 -4.52 -1.53
C VAL A 41 8.35 -3.08 -1.17
N LEU A 42 7.22 -2.62 -1.70
CA LEU A 42 6.74 -1.24 -1.55
C LEU A 42 5.69 -1.10 -0.44
N ASP A 43 4.86 -2.11 -0.26
CA ASP A 43 3.82 -2.11 0.77
C ASP A 43 3.42 -3.53 1.15
N VAL A 44 3.05 -3.71 2.42
CA VAL A 44 2.62 -5.00 2.99
C VAL A 44 1.43 -4.76 3.91
N TYR A 45 0.46 -5.64 3.86
CA TYR A 45 -0.64 -5.70 4.81
C TYR A 45 -0.76 -7.14 5.32
N VAL A 46 -0.80 -7.32 6.64
CA VAL A 46 -0.92 -8.64 7.27
C VAL A 46 -2.08 -8.64 8.25
N LYS A 47 -2.91 -9.65 8.19
CA LYS A 47 -4.04 -9.88 9.09
C LYS A 47 -4.20 -11.38 9.34
N ASP A 48 -4.45 -11.77 10.57
CA ASP A 48 -4.84 -13.13 10.95
C ASP A 48 -6.34 -13.23 11.21
N ASN A 49 -6.86 -14.44 11.07
CA ASN A 49 -8.18 -14.82 11.53
C ASN A 49 -8.07 -16.06 12.43
N PRO A 50 -7.98 -15.88 13.76
CA PRO A 50 -7.87 -17.00 14.70
C PRO A 50 -9.21 -17.71 14.96
N THR A 51 -10.31 -17.21 14.40
CA THR A 51 -11.67 -17.77 14.67
C THR A 51 -11.96 -18.99 13.83
N GLY A 52 -12.93 -19.79 14.26
CA GLY A 52 -13.39 -21.00 13.55
C GLY A 52 -14.31 -20.71 12.35
N SER A 53 -14.48 -19.46 11.95
CA SER A 53 -15.31 -19.05 10.82
C SER A 53 -14.59 -18.03 9.94
N ALA A 54 -14.97 -17.95 8.67
CA ALA A 54 -14.46 -16.89 7.79
C ALA A 54 -14.94 -15.51 8.28
N VAL A 55 -14.05 -14.52 8.21
CA VAL A 55 -14.32 -13.13 8.63
C VAL A 55 -14.13 -12.19 7.45
N ASN A 56 -15.18 -11.47 7.09
CA ASN A 56 -15.12 -10.42 6.07
C ASN A 56 -14.35 -9.20 6.61
N THR A 57 -13.35 -8.74 5.87
CA THR A 57 -12.42 -7.71 6.33
C THR A 57 -12.24 -6.62 5.28
N GLY A 58 -12.09 -5.36 5.76
CA GLY A 58 -11.85 -4.19 4.91
C GLY A 58 -13.08 -3.70 4.16
N SER A 59 -12.90 -2.65 3.36
CA SER A 59 -13.97 -1.99 2.60
C SER A 59 -14.54 -2.85 1.48
N THR A 60 -13.80 -3.85 1.01
CA THR A 60 -14.21 -4.83 -0.01
C THR A 60 -14.87 -6.06 0.58
N ASN A 61 -15.01 -6.16 1.92
CA ASN A 61 -15.49 -7.34 2.61
C ASN A 61 -14.74 -8.62 2.19
N TYR A 62 -13.41 -8.52 2.05
CA TYR A 62 -12.58 -9.67 1.65
C TYR A 62 -12.70 -10.79 2.69
N PRO A 63 -13.07 -12.03 2.29
CA PRO A 63 -13.25 -13.13 3.23
C PRO A 63 -11.88 -13.72 3.60
N ILE A 64 -11.49 -13.61 4.86
CA ILE A 64 -10.34 -14.31 5.42
C ILE A 64 -10.84 -15.62 6.03
N ALA A 65 -10.36 -16.75 5.53
CA ALA A 65 -10.78 -18.09 5.99
C ALA A 65 -10.50 -18.31 7.49
N ALA A 66 -11.20 -19.27 8.09
CA ALA A 66 -10.97 -19.66 9.48
C ALA A 66 -9.53 -20.14 9.70
N HIS A 67 -8.95 -19.86 10.88
CA HIS A 67 -7.62 -20.32 11.31
C HIS A 67 -6.51 -20.03 10.27
N SER A 68 -6.55 -18.87 9.65
CA SER A 68 -5.69 -18.54 8.52
C SER A 68 -5.04 -17.16 8.64
N ILE A 69 -3.97 -16.97 7.86
CA ILE A 69 -3.32 -15.68 7.71
C ILE A 69 -3.56 -15.12 6.30
N TYR A 70 -3.72 -13.81 6.24
CA TYR A 70 -3.81 -13.03 5.02
C TYR A 70 -2.60 -12.11 4.94
N VAL A 71 -1.85 -12.19 3.83
CA VAL A 71 -0.69 -11.33 3.58
C VAL A 71 -0.85 -10.73 2.19
N ALA A 72 -1.03 -9.41 2.10
CA ALA A 72 -1.06 -8.69 0.82
C ALA A 72 0.25 -7.95 0.63
N VAL A 73 0.86 -8.08 -0.57
CA VAL A 73 2.20 -7.55 -0.86
C VAL A 73 2.23 -6.85 -2.20
N VAL A 74 2.79 -5.64 -2.22
CA VAL A 74 3.10 -4.88 -3.44
C VAL A 74 4.61 -4.89 -3.66
N GLY A 75 5.05 -5.36 -4.83
CA GLY A 75 6.48 -5.48 -5.15
C GLY A 75 7.14 -6.74 -4.56
N GLY A 76 8.44 -6.84 -4.72
CA GLY A 76 9.23 -8.02 -4.35
C GLY A 76 8.96 -9.25 -5.24
N SER A 77 9.90 -10.21 -5.24
CA SER A 77 9.71 -11.46 -5.98
C SER A 77 8.75 -12.40 -5.24
N ASP A 78 7.97 -13.19 -6.00
CA ASP A 78 7.01 -14.13 -5.42
C ASP A 78 7.69 -15.20 -4.57
N ALA A 79 8.87 -15.67 -5.01
CA ALA A 79 9.64 -16.68 -4.30
C ALA A 79 10.16 -16.17 -2.94
N ASP A 80 10.72 -14.96 -2.90
CA ASP A 80 11.23 -14.37 -1.67
C ASP A 80 10.12 -14.07 -0.68
N VAL A 81 8.98 -13.54 -1.17
CA VAL A 81 7.80 -13.29 -0.36
C VAL A 81 7.27 -14.58 0.26
N ALA A 82 7.11 -15.63 -0.54
CA ALA A 82 6.64 -16.92 -0.04
C ALA A 82 7.60 -17.52 0.99
N ALA A 83 8.90 -17.48 0.73
CA ALA A 83 9.92 -17.95 1.66
C ALA A 83 9.93 -17.15 2.98
N ALA A 84 9.74 -15.84 2.93
CA ALA A 84 9.64 -14.99 4.11
C ALA A 84 8.40 -15.31 4.96
N ILE A 85 7.24 -15.49 4.32
CA ILE A 85 5.99 -15.90 4.99
C ILE A 85 6.18 -17.28 5.64
N TRP A 86 6.72 -18.24 4.90
CA TRP A 86 6.95 -19.60 5.40
C TRP A 86 7.83 -19.62 6.64
N ARG A 87 8.92 -18.85 6.66
CA ARG A 87 9.84 -18.78 7.81
C ARG A 87 9.22 -18.20 9.07
N LYS A 88 8.18 -17.36 8.94
CA LYS A 88 7.61 -16.58 10.05
C LYS A 88 6.23 -17.02 10.50
N LYS A 89 5.53 -17.84 9.70
CA LYS A 89 4.19 -18.29 10.05
C LYS A 89 4.19 -19.32 11.17
N ASP A 90 3.07 -19.48 11.85
CA ASP A 90 2.82 -20.55 12.80
C ASP A 90 2.50 -21.89 12.11
N VAL A 91 2.77 -22.99 12.85
CA VAL A 91 2.40 -24.35 12.44
C VAL A 91 0.88 -24.49 12.44
N GLY A 92 0.32 -25.12 11.40
CA GLY A 92 -1.11 -25.38 11.28
C GLY A 92 -1.97 -24.20 10.83
N CYS A 93 -1.38 -23.03 10.58
CA CYS A 93 -2.08 -21.87 10.01
C CYS A 93 -2.26 -22.05 8.49
N ASP A 94 -3.48 -21.82 7.98
CA ASP A 94 -3.76 -21.79 6.54
C ASP A 94 -3.47 -20.40 5.94
N TYR A 95 -3.57 -20.26 4.63
CA TYR A 95 -3.23 -19.05 3.89
C TYR A 95 -4.41 -18.55 3.05
N ASN A 96 -4.45 -17.23 2.82
CA ASN A 96 -5.36 -16.60 1.88
C ASN A 96 -4.57 -15.86 0.80
N GLY A 97 -5.14 -15.75 -0.40
CA GLY A 97 -4.59 -14.95 -1.47
C GLY A 97 -4.79 -15.56 -2.84
N ASN A 98 -4.41 -14.80 -3.86
CA ASN A 98 -4.56 -15.13 -5.27
C ASN A 98 -3.26 -15.66 -5.92
N THR A 99 -2.14 -15.66 -5.20
CA THR A 99 -0.83 -16.11 -5.67
C THR A 99 -0.37 -17.26 -4.83
N SER A 100 0.05 -18.37 -5.45
CA SER A 100 0.52 -19.59 -4.78
C SER A 100 1.93 -19.93 -5.25
N VAL A 101 2.85 -20.14 -4.30
CA VAL A 101 4.24 -20.49 -4.56
C VAL A 101 4.64 -21.69 -3.72
N THR A 102 5.33 -22.65 -4.32
CA THR A 102 5.88 -23.78 -3.59
C THR A 102 7.24 -23.42 -2.98
N VAL A 103 7.37 -23.61 -1.67
CA VAL A 103 8.61 -23.46 -0.93
C VAL A 103 9.07 -24.84 -0.49
N THR A 104 10.31 -25.21 -0.80
CA THR A 104 10.94 -26.47 -0.38
C THR A 104 11.79 -26.23 0.85
N ASP A 105 11.62 -27.04 1.88
CA ASP A 105 12.45 -27.00 3.08
C ASP A 105 13.72 -27.83 2.86
N GLU A 106 14.81 -27.14 2.63
CA GLU A 106 16.14 -27.76 2.44
C GLU A 106 16.90 -27.94 3.76
N SER A 107 16.35 -27.42 4.87
CA SER A 107 17.04 -27.42 6.16
C SER A 107 16.81 -28.73 6.94
N GLY A 108 17.85 -29.57 7.00
CA GLY A 108 17.85 -30.74 7.87
C GLY A 108 17.13 -31.97 7.34
N TYR A 109 16.63 -31.97 6.09
CA TYR A 109 15.95 -33.09 5.47
C TYR A 109 16.78 -33.75 4.37
N SER A 110 16.79 -35.10 4.35
CA SER A 110 17.28 -35.86 3.21
C SER A 110 16.25 -35.82 2.07
N TYR A 111 16.70 -36.04 0.83
CA TYR A 111 15.78 -36.14 -0.30
C TYR A 111 14.82 -37.35 -0.15
N PRO A 112 13.50 -37.24 -0.46
CA PRO A 112 12.82 -36.05 -0.96
C PRO A 112 12.51 -35.04 0.16
N GLN A 113 12.84 -33.76 -0.10
CA GLN A 113 12.61 -32.67 0.83
C GLN A 113 11.12 -32.29 0.88
N PRO A 114 10.57 -31.92 2.06
CA PRO A 114 9.19 -31.49 2.17
C PRO A 114 8.96 -30.15 1.44
N SER A 115 7.81 -30.04 0.80
CA SER A 115 7.41 -28.85 0.06
C SER A 115 6.07 -28.34 0.57
N TYR A 116 5.96 -27.00 0.64
CA TYR A 116 4.79 -26.30 1.19
C TYR A 116 4.25 -25.32 0.15
N SER A 117 2.93 -25.32 -0.06
CA SER A 117 2.26 -24.35 -0.91
C SER A 117 1.89 -23.12 -0.08
N ILE A 118 2.56 -22.02 -0.32
CA ILE A 118 2.35 -20.74 0.36
C ILE A 118 1.48 -19.84 -0.51
N LYS A 119 0.38 -19.34 0.07
CA LYS A 119 -0.48 -18.39 -0.63
C LYS A 119 -0.39 -17.00 -0.01
N PHE A 120 -0.43 -15.98 -0.87
CA PHE A 120 -0.52 -14.58 -0.48
C PHE A 120 -1.26 -13.77 -1.55
N GLN A 121 -1.63 -12.55 -1.22
CA GLN A 121 -2.37 -11.68 -2.11
C GLN A 121 -1.44 -10.73 -2.87
N ARG A 122 -1.56 -10.69 -4.20
CA ARG A 122 -1.13 -9.59 -5.02
C ARG A 122 -2.33 -8.65 -5.22
N PRO A 123 -2.35 -7.46 -4.57
CA PRO A 123 -3.51 -6.59 -4.59
C PRO A 123 -3.77 -6.03 -5.99
N ALA A 124 -5.05 -5.97 -6.37
CA ALA A 124 -5.46 -5.32 -7.60
C ALA A 124 -5.25 -3.80 -7.52
N SER A 125 -4.90 -3.17 -8.64
CA SER A 125 -4.76 -1.71 -8.70
C SER A 125 -6.11 -1.03 -8.57
N LEU A 126 -6.23 -0.05 -7.66
CA LEU A 126 -7.37 0.83 -7.48
C LEU A 126 -6.96 2.25 -7.88
N ALA A 127 -7.38 2.71 -9.05
CA ALA A 127 -7.13 4.08 -9.48
C ALA A 127 -7.93 5.06 -8.62
N VAL A 128 -7.23 6.01 -7.99
CA VAL A 128 -7.83 7.09 -7.21
C VAL A 128 -7.88 8.33 -8.08
N LYS A 129 -9.09 8.81 -8.35
CA LYS A 129 -9.34 10.02 -9.16
C LYS A 129 -9.45 11.24 -8.27
N PHE A 130 -8.95 12.35 -8.76
CA PHE A 130 -8.97 13.65 -8.10
C PHE A 130 -9.66 14.70 -8.96
N ALA A 131 -10.51 15.52 -8.33
CA ALA A 131 -10.99 16.77 -8.89
C ALA A 131 -10.50 17.91 -7.98
N VAL A 132 -9.77 18.84 -8.54
CA VAL A 132 -9.21 20.00 -7.85
C VAL A 132 -9.76 21.25 -8.50
N ARG A 133 -10.34 22.16 -7.70
CA ARG A 133 -10.79 23.47 -8.18
C ARG A 133 -9.98 24.57 -7.49
N ILE A 134 -9.40 25.43 -8.31
CA ILE A 134 -8.63 26.59 -7.87
C ILE A 134 -9.18 27.85 -8.54
N VAL A 135 -9.10 28.96 -7.86
CA VAL A 135 -9.53 30.26 -8.40
C VAL A 135 -8.65 30.62 -9.60
N ASN A 136 -9.26 31.04 -10.69
CA ASN A 136 -8.54 31.51 -11.87
C ASN A 136 -7.96 32.91 -11.62
N ASP A 137 -6.66 32.99 -11.46
CA ASP A 137 -5.93 34.24 -11.22
C ASP A 137 -4.90 34.45 -12.33
N PRO A 138 -4.87 35.61 -13.02
CA PRO A 138 -3.88 35.90 -14.05
C PRO A 138 -2.42 35.83 -13.62
N SER A 139 -2.15 35.89 -12.31
CA SER A 139 -0.80 35.80 -11.74
C SER A 139 -0.32 34.35 -11.54
N LEU A 140 -1.20 33.35 -11.78
CA LEU A 140 -0.82 31.94 -11.70
C LEU A 140 0.19 31.56 -12.80
N PRO A 141 1.14 30.67 -12.51
CA PRO A 141 2.02 30.11 -13.53
C PRO A 141 1.24 29.47 -14.67
N SER A 142 1.68 29.66 -15.91
CA SER A 142 1.02 29.08 -17.09
C SER A 142 0.92 27.56 -17.08
N ASN A 143 1.80 26.89 -16.32
CA ASN A 143 1.83 25.44 -16.13
C ASN A 143 1.20 24.97 -14.82
N ILE A 144 0.38 25.79 -14.16
CA ILE A 144 -0.21 25.52 -12.84
C ILE A 144 -0.88 24.15 -12.75
N VAL A 145 -1.62 23.76 -13.80
CA VAL A 145 -2.29 22.46 -13.87
C VAL A 145 -1.30 21.30 -13.73
N THR A 146 -0.17 21.38 -14.42
CA THR A 146 0.89 20.36 -14.34
C THR A 146 1.55 20.34 -12.97
N LEU A 147 1.82 21.50 -12.40
CA LEU A 147 2.41 21.62 -11.07
C LEU A 147 1.51 20.99 -9.98
N VAL A 148 0.21 21.29 -10.02
CA VAL A 148 -0.77 20.71 -9.09
C VAL A 148 -0.85 19.19 -9.24
N LYS A 149 -0.89 18.67 -10.47
CA LYS A 149 -0.88 17.23 -10.72
C LYS A 149 0.36 16.56 -10.12
N ASN A 150 1.53 17.12 -10.37
CA ASN A 150 2.79 16.59 -9.84
C ASN A 150 2.83 16.63 -8.30
N ALA A 151 2.33 17.69 -7.68
CA ALA A 151 2.27 17.82 -6.22
C ALA A 151 1.35 16.74 -5.60
N ILE A 152 0.20 16.47 -6.21
CA ILE A 152 -0.69 15.40 -5.77
C ILE A 152 -0.04 14.02 -5.92
N ILE A 153 0.61 13.75 -7.05
CA ILE A 153 1.32 12.47 -7.28
C ILE A 153 2.46 12.30 -6.27
N ALA A 154 3.24 13.35 -6.03
CA ALA A 154 4.33 13.33 -5.05
C ALA A 154 3.79 13.04 -3.64
N ARG A 155 2.72 13.72 -3.23
CA ARG A 155 2.05 13.49 -1.95
C ARG A 155 1.50 12.08 -1.80
N PHE A 156 0.85 11.57 -2.84
CA PHE A 156 0.26 10.22 -2.87
C PHE A 156 1.32 9.13 -2.70
N ASN A 157 2.48 9.30 -3.32
CA ASN A 157 3.59 8.36 -3.28
C ASN A 157 4.57 8.60 -2.12
N GLY A 158 4.36 9.63 -1.29
CA GLY A 158 5.26 9.99 -0.20
C GLY A 158 6.56 10.66 -0.66
N ALA A 159 6.67 11.06 -1.93
CA ALA A 159 7.87 11.69 -2.47
C ALA A 159 8.10 13.13 -1.94
N ASP A 160 7.09 13.71 -1.31
CA ASP A 160 7.15 15.00 -0.61
C ASP A 160 7.66 14.90 0.85
N GLY A 161 8.15 13.73 1.25
CA GLY A 161 8.61 13.46 2.62
C GLY A 161 7.50 13.01 3.58
N THR A 162 6.28 12.80 3.09
CA THR A 162 5.16 12.28 3.89
C THR A 162 4.96 10.78 3.69
N THR A 163 4.06 10.20 4.48
CA THR A 163 3.70 8.78 4.32
C THR A 163 2.89 8.57 3.06
N ARG A 164 3.28 7.59 2.24
CA ARG A 164 2.54 7.18 1.04
C ARG A 164 1.17 6.59 1.38
N GLU A 165 0.26 6.57 0.39
CA GLU A 165 -1.01 5.84 0.51
C GLU A 165 -0.77 4.32 0.45
N ARG A 166 -1.51 3.55 1.29
CA ARG A 166 -1.23 2.13 1.55
C ARG A 166 -2.45 1.25 1.35
N ILE A 167 -2.21 -0.06 1.25
CA ILE A 167 -3.24 -1.12 1.27
C ILE A 167 -4.08 -0.98 2.54
N GLY A 168 -5.41 -1.08 2.41
CA GLY A 168 -6.33 -1.05 3.56
C GLY A 168 -6.46 0.29 4.27
N ALA A 169 -5.86 1.36 3.73
CA ALA A 169 -5.90 2.70 4.34
C ALA A 169 -7.15 3.48 3.92
N THR A 170 -7.50 4.47 4.73
CA THR A 170 -8.45 5.52 4.36
C THR A 170 -7.70 6.69 3.76
N ILE A 171 -8.01 7.06 2.53
CA ILE A 171 -7.46 8.22 1.84
C ILE A 171 -8.39 9.40 2.07
N LEU A 172 -7.84 10.51 2.56
CA LEU A 172 -8.57 11.74 2.85
C LEU A 172 -8.17 12.84 1.85
N ALA A 173 -9.15 13.47 1.22
CA ALA A 173 -8.92 14.59 0.30
C ALA A 173 -8.18 15.77 0.98
N SER A 174 -8.45 16.02 2.26
CA SER A 174 -7.83 17.08 3.06
C SER A 174 -6.30 16.96 3.17
N ARG A 175 -5.73 15.75 3.05
CA ARG A 175 -4.28 15.53 3.07
C ARG A 175 -3.55 16.19 1.89
N TYR A 176 -4.27 16.47 0.80
CA TYR A 176 -3.71 17.03 -0.43
C TYR A 176 -3.82 18.55 -0.51
N TYR A 177 -4.59 19.19 0.38
CA TYR A 177 -4.77 20.65 0.37
C TYR A 177 -3.44 21.40 0.51
N GLY A 178 -2.62 21.00 1.48
CA GLY A 178 -1.30 21.62 1.67
C GLY A 178 -0.37 21.47 0.46
N ALA A 179 -0.37 20.28 -0.16
CA ALA A 179 0.44 20.03 -1.35
C ALA A 179 0.01 20.91 -2.53
N VAL A 180 -1.29 21.12 -2.74
CA VAL A 180 -1.81 21.98 -3.81
C VAL A 180 -1.50 23.45 -3.54
N VAL A 181 -1.76 23.94 -2.32
CA VAL A 181 -1.53 25.36 -1.96
C VAL A 181 -0.05 25.72 -1.98
N SER A 182 0.84 24.77 -1.69
CA SER A 182 2.29 25.05 -1.68
C SER A 182 2.92 25.16 -3.09
N VAL A 183 2.16 24.88 -4.16
CA VAL A 183 2.69 24.92 -5.54
C VAL A 183 3.07 26.32 -5.98
N ALA A 184 2.29 27.33 -5.59
CA ALA A 184 2.59 28.74 -5.80
C ALA A 184 1.90 29.59 -4.72
N SER A 185 2.50 30.72 -4.36
CA SER A 185 2.04 31.59 -3.26
C SER A 185 0.66 32.20 -3.46
N ASN A 186 0.19 32.26 -4.70
CA ASN A 186 -1.08 32.88 -5.11
C ASN A 186 -2.17 31.84 -5.44
N VAL A 187 -1.95 30.56 -5.13
CA VAL A 187 -2.97 29.52 -5.31
C VAL A 187 -4.07 29.66 -4.27
N SER A 188 -5.28 29.97 -4.73
CA SER A 188 -6.51 29.96 -3.93
C SER A 188 -7.29 28.68 -4.21
N LEU A 189 -7.14 27.70 -3.32
CA LEU A 189 -7.80 26.39 -3.45
C LEU A 189 -9.26 26.48 -2.99
N LEU A 190 -10.19 26.05 -3.82
CA LEU A 190 -11.60 25.95 -3.49
C LEU A 190 -11.92 24.60 -2.84
N ASP A 191 -11.57 23.51 -3.53
CA ASP A 191 -11.72 22.16 -3.00
C ASP A 191 -10.81 21.13 -3.68
N VAL A 192 -10.68 19.99 -3.01
CA VAL A 192 -10.15 18.74 -3.55
C VAL A 192 -11.16 17.66 -3.23
N LEU A 193 -11.64 16.98 -4.25
CA LEU A 193 -12.54 15.82 -4.13
C LEU A 193 -11.83 14.59 -4.70
N ILE A 194 -12.14 13.43 -4.14
CA ILE A 194 -11.55 12.15 -4.55
C ILE A 194 -12.65 11.11 -4.83
N GLY A 195 -12.27 10.05 -5.54
CA GLY A 195 -13.19 8.95 -5.83
C GLY A 195 -12.51 7.84 -6.62
N THR A 196 -13.19 6.72 -6.81
CA THR A 196 -12.69 5.59 -7.60
C THR A 196 -13.24 5.60 -9.04
N SER A 197 -14.44 6.12 -9.25
CA SER A 197 -15.03 6.32 -10.59
C SER A 197 -15.23 7.81 -10.89
N SER A 198 -15.90 8.53 -9.98
CA SER A 198 -16.10 9.98 -10.03
C SER A 198 -15.57 10.62 -8.75
N PRO A 199 -14.75 11.68 -8.83
CA PRO A 199 -14.17 12.34 -7.69
C PRO A 199 -15.18 13.31 -7.04
N THR A 200 -16.06 12.79 -6.19
CA THR A 200 -17.14 13.53 -5.53
C THR A 200 -17.11 13.41 -4.00
N LEU A 201 -16.15 12.63 -3.47
CA LEU A 201 -16.07 12.31 -2.04
C LEU A 201 -14.90 13.05 -1.38
N THR A 202 -14.97 13.18 -0.07
CA THR A 202 -13.86 13.72 0.75
C THR A 202 -12.97 12.63 1.34
N GLN A 203 -13.43 11.36 1.28
CA GLN A 203 -12.65 10.20 1.71
C GLN A 203 -13.03 8.96 0.90
N ILE A 204 -12.08 8.04 0.77
CA ILE A 204 -12.28 6.69 0.23
C ILE A 204 -11.55 5.68 1.11
N ASN A 205 -12.11 4.47 1.24
CA ASN A 205 -11.47 3.37 1.95
C ASN A 205 -10.92 2.38 0.92
N VAL A 206 -9.62 2.11 1.00
CA VAL A 206 -8.94 1.12 0.16
C VAL A 206 -9.18 -0.27 0.76
N GLY A 207 -9.52 -1.24 -0.08
CA GLY A 207 -9.65 -2.63 0.36
C GLY A 207 -8.30 -3.25 0.73
N ILE A 208 -8.32 -4.30 1.54
CA ILE A 208 -7.10 -5.04 1.89
C ILE A 208 -6.53 -5.81 0.70
N ASP A 209 -7.34 -6.06 -0.30
CA ASP A 209 -7.04 -6.71 -1.58
C ASP A 209 -6.77 -5.71 -2.71
N GLN A 210 -6.67 -4.41 -2.38
CA GLN A 210 -6.51 -3.32 -3.32
C GLN A 210 -5.25 -2.50 -3.02
N ARG A 211 -4.53 -2.11 -4.07
CA ARG A 211 -3.40 -1.19 -4.05
C ARG A 211 -3.84 0.16 -4.62
N PRO A 212 -3.82 1.24 -3.84
CA PRO A 212 -4.14 2.55 -4.37
C PRO A 212 -3.07 3.01 -5.37
N THR A 213 -3.51 3.58 -6.49
CA THR A 213 -2.66 4.12 -7.55
C THR A 213 -3.19 5.46 -8.01
N VAL A 214 -2.31 6.33 -8.51
CA VAL A 214 -2.66 7.60 -9.15
C VAL A 214 -1.72 7.89 -10.30
N SER A 215 -2.24 8.45 -11.37
CA SER A 215 -1.51 8.96 -12.52
C SER A 215 -1.96 10.38 -12.84
N ALA A 216 -1.23 11.08 -13.70
CA ALA A 216 -1.63 12.41 -14.15
C ALA A 216 -2.97 12.43 -14.90
N ALA A 217 -3.39 11.30 -15.49
CA ALA A 217 -4.68 11.15 -16.15
C ALA A 217 -5.85 11.06 -15.17
N ASP A 218 -5.58 10.62 -13.93
CA ASP A 218 -6.59 10.48 -12.87
C ASP A 218 -6.88 11.81 -12.16
N ILE A 219 -6.14 12.88 -12.48
CA ILE A 219 -6.25 14.18 -11.81
C ILE A 219 -6.81 15.22 -12.78
N THR A 220 -7.99 15.74 -12.46
CA THR A 220 -8.60 16.88 -13.15
C THR A 220 -8.40 18.14 -12.32
N VAL A 221 -7.81 19.17 -12.91
CA VAL A 221 -7.65 20.50 -12.29
C VAL A 221 -8.47 21.49 -13.11
N THR A 222 -9.36 22.20 -12.44
CA THR A 222 -10.24 23.20 -13.06
C THR A 222 -9.94 24.58 -12.47
N LEU A 223 -9.74 25.55 -13.35
CA LEU A 223 -9.66 26.97 -13.01
C LEU A 223 -11.05 27.58 -13.09
N VAL A 224 -11.56 28.17 -12.04
CA VAL A 224 -12.91 28.77 -11.91
C VAL A 224 -12.85 30.21 -11.45
#